data_623598b9f06f48c00091a01eb10a0c00
#
_entry.id   623598b9f06f48c00091a01eb10a0c00
#
_cell.length_a   1.000
_cell.length_b   1.000
_cell.length_c   1.000
_cell.angle_alpha   90.00
_cell.angle_beta   90.00
_cell.angle_gamma   90.00
#
_symmetry.space_group_name_H-M   'P 1'
#
loop_
_entity.id
_entity.type
_entity.pdbx_description
1 polymer ?
#
loop_
_entity_poly.entity_id
_entity_poly.type
_entity_poly.pdbx_seq_one_letter_code
_entity_poly.pdbx_strand_id
1 'polypeptide(L)'
;MENVQAVINLPKELYLSLSAYGLTKEKIAGESRKLLALKCFKEKVLSMGMAAELAGLSKWDFIEYASDNNVPIVDYDQDEIKREFETADNLSKRLKK
;
A
#
# COMPACT_ATOMS: atom_id res chain seq x y z
N MET A 1 6.49 -15.40 -12.42
CA MET A 1 6.31 -14.03 -12.92
C MET A 1 7.59 -13.24 -12.70
N GLU A 2 8.05 -12.58 -13.72
CA GLU A 2 9.29 -11.82 -13.61
C GLU A 2 9.07 -10.53 -12.84
N ASN A 3 10.03 -10.21 -11.97
CA ASN A 3 10.00 -8.96 -11.21
C ASN A 3 11.00 -7.99 -11.81
N VAL A 4 10.61 -6.73 -11.87
CA VAL A 4 11.49 -5.66 -12.31
C VAL A 4 11.97 -4.94 -11.07
N GLN A 5 13.28 -4.79 -10.95
CA GLN A 5 13.87 -4.11 -9.80
C GLN A 5 14.02 -2.63 -10.10
N ALA A 6 13.52 -1.80 -9.20
CA ALA A 6 13.72 -0.35 -9.26
C ALA A 6 14.67 0.05 -8.14
N VAL A 7 15.67 0.86 -8.47
CA VAL A 7 16.71 1.26 -7.53
C VAL A 7 16.59 2.75 -7.24
N ILE A 8 16.65 3.09 -5.95
CA ILE A 8 16.63 4.48 -5.50
C ILE A 8 18.03 4.84 -5.03
N ASN A 9 18.62 5.87 -5.63
CA ASN A 9 19.93 6.35 -5.23
C ASN A 9 19.75 7.56 -4.33
N LEU A 10 20.34 7.51 -3.14
CA LEU A 10 20.26 8.59 -2.17
C LEU A 10 21.66 9.17 -1.94
N PRO A 11 21.80 10.50 -1.90
CA PRO A 11 23.07 11.10 -1.47
C PRO A 11 23.43 10.58 -0.09
N LYS A 12 24.72 10.35 0.11
CA LYS A 12 25.19 9.74 1.36
C LYS A 12 24.76 10.53 2.60
N GLU A 13 24.80 11.84 2.54
CA GLU A 13 24.43 12.68 3.67
C GLU A 13 22.95 12.55 4.01
N LEU A 14 22.10 12.49 3.00
CA LEU A 14 20.67 12.28 3.23
C LEU A 14 20.42 10.90 3.81
N TYR A 15 21.08 9.87 3.30
CA TYR A 15 20.95 8.54 3.83
C TYR A 15 21.36 8.48 5.30
N LEU A 16 22.46 9.14 5.66
CA LEU A 16 22.92 9.16 7.06
C LEU A 16 21.91 9.85 7.97
N SER A 17 21.27 10.91 7.49
CA SER A 17 20.20 11.56 8.25
C SER A 17 19.01 10.64 8.48
N LEU A 18 18.60 9.91 7.44
CA LEU A 18 17.50 8.97 7.55
C LEU A 18 17.86 7.80 8.48
N SER A 19 19.10 7.32 8.38
CA SER A 19 19.60 6.26 9.23
C SER A 19 19.62 6.67 10.70
N ALA A 20 20.03 7.92 10.96
CA ALA A 20 20.01 8.47 12.32
C ALA A 20 18.59 8.56 12.88
N TYR A 21 17.61 8.77 12.03
CA TYR A 21 16.20 8.79 12.40
C TYR A 21 15.66 7.39 12.70
N GLY A 22 16.39 6.36 12.31
CA GLY A 22 15.99 4.97 12.54
C GLY A 22 15.55 4.22 11.29
N LEU A 23 15.73 4.82 10.12
CA LEU A 23 15.33 4.19 8.86
C LEU A 23 16.48 3.40 8.26
N THR A 24 16.34 2.09 8.22
CA THR A 24 17.28 1.21 7.53
C THR A 24 16.98 1.22 6.03
N LYS A 25 17.86 0.61 5.23
CA LYS A 25 17.60 0.50 3.79
C LYS A 25 16.30 -0.23 3.52
N GLU A 26 16.01 -1.29 4.28
CA GLU A 26 14.77 -2.05 4.13
C GLU A 26 13.55 -1.21 4.50
N LYS A 27 13.66 -0.43 5.56
CA LYS A 27 12.55 0.44 5.97
C LYS A 27 12.33 1.56 4.95
N ILE A 28 13.41 2.13 4.41
CA ILE A 28 13.29 3.15 3.36
C ILE A 28 12.57 2.57 2.15
N ALA A 29 12.97 1.37 1.72
CA ALA A 29 12.32 0.71 0.59
C ALA A 29 10.85 0.42 0.87
N GLY A 30 10.55 -0.13 2.05
CA GLY A 30 9.18 -0.45 2.43
C GLY A 30 8.28 0.77 2.52
N GLU A 31 8.75 1.82 3.17
CA GLU A 31 7.99 3.06 3.28
C GLU A 31 7.80 3.73 1.92
N SER A 32 8.83 3.68 1.07
CA SER A 32 8.74 4.23 -0.28
C SER A 32 7.68 3.51 -1.10
N ARG A 33 7.61 2.18 -0.97
CA ARG A 33 6.61 1.38 -1.69
C ARG A 33 5.20 1.74 -1.22
N LYS A 34 4.99 1.91 0.08
CA LYS A 34 3.69 2.29 0.63
C LYS A 34 3.25 3.66 0.13
N LEU A 35 4.16 4.62 0.16
CA LEU A 35 3.86 5.97 -0.29
C LEU A 35 3.56 6.01 -1.79
N LEU A 36 4.32 5.26 -2.58
CA LEU A 36 4.09 5.16 -4.01
C LEU A 36 2.75 4.50 -4.30
N ALA A 37 2.42 3.43 -3.57
CA ALA A 37 1.15 2.75 -3.72
C ALA A 37 -0.01 3.71 -3.41
N LEU A 38 0.12 4.48 -2.34
CA LEU A 38 -0.88 5.45 -1.94
C LEU A 38 -1.10 6.51 -3.02
N LYS A 39 -0.01 7.04 -3.55
CA LYS A 39 -0.06 8.03 -4.64
C LYS A 39 -0.76 7.46 -5.87
N CYS A 40 -0.34 6.27 -6.29
CA CYS A 40 -0.91 5.63 -7.47
C CYS A 40 -2.37 5.26 -7.29
N PHE A 41 -2.75 4.87 -6.10
CA PHE A 41 -4.14 4.61 -5.78
C PHE A 41 -4.97 5.90 -5.83
N LYS A 42 -4.45 6.96 -5.23
CA LYS A 42 -5.12 8.26 -5.22
C LYS A 42 -5.32 8.81 -6.63
N GLU A 43 -4.33 8.62 -7.50
CA GLU A 43 -4.39 9.10 -8.88
C GLU A 43 -5.06 8.10 -9.82
N LYS A 44 -5.59 7.02 -9.27
CA LYS A 44 -6.31 5.98 -10.01
C LYS A 44 -5.45 5.26 -11.06
N VAL A 45 -4.14 5.24 -10.84
CA VAL A 45 -3.20 4.48 -11.68
C VAL A 45 -3.27 2.99 -11.33
N LEU A 46 -3.45 2.67 -10.05
CA LEU A 46 -3.56 1.31 -9.57
C LEU A 46 -4.89 1.09 -8.86
N SER A 47 -5.44 -0.11 -9.01
CA SER A 47 -6.60 -0.53 -8.23
C SER A 47 -6.18 -0.72 -6.77
N MET A 48 -7.16 -0.85 -5.88
CA MET A 48 -6.89 -1.09 -4.46
C MET A 48 -6.06 -2.35 -4.25
N GLY A 49 -6.39 -3.43 -4.96
CA GLY A 49 -5.66 -4.68 -4.84
C GLY A 49 -4.22 -4.56 -5.30
N MET A 50 -4.00 -3.88 -6.43
CA MET A 50 -2.65 -3.67 -6.95
C MET A 50 -1.84 -2.76 -6.04
N ALA A 51 -2.46 -1.71 -5.51
CA ALA A 51 -1.79 -0.80 -4.60
C ALA A 51 -1.40 -1.51 -3.30
N ALA A 52 -2.29 -2.34 -2.76
CA ALA A 52 -1.99 -3.13 -1.56
C ALA A 52 -0.81 -4.07 -1.82
N GLU A 53 -0.80 -4.72 -2.98
CA GLU A 53 0.30 -5.61 -3.36
C GLU A 53 1.62 -4.84 -3.44
N LEU A 54 1.62 -3.68 -4.09
CA LEU A 54 2.82 -2.83 -4.16
C LEU A 54 3.30 -2.43 -2.76
N ALA A 55 2.37 -2.09 -1.89
CA ALA A 55 2.69 -1.68 -0.52
C ALA A 55 3.15 -2.84 0.35
N GLY A 56 2.92 -4.08 -0.07
CA GLY A 56 3.21 -5.25 0.75
C GLY A 56 2.22 -5.43 1.89
N LEU A 57 1.01 -4.95 1.70
CA LEU A 57 -0.05 -4.99 2.72
C LEU A 57 -1.24 -5.81 2.21
N SER A 58 -2.03 -6.31 3.16
CA SER A 58 -3.33 -6.85 2.81
C SER A 58 -4.23 -5.71 2.36
N LYS A 59 -5.33 -6.02 1.68
CA LYS A 59 -6.28 -5.00 1.24
C LYS A 59 -6.83 -4.21 2.42
N TRP A 60 -7.14 -4.89 3.52
CA TRP A 60 -7.66 -4.23 4.72
C TRP A 60 -6.62 -3.30 5.35
N ASP A 61 -5.39 -3.78 5.45
CA ASP A 61 -4.30 -2.96 5.98
C ASP A 61 -4.02 -1.75 5.10
N PHE A 62 -4.13 -1.93 3.78
CA PHE A 62 -3.94 -0.82 2.85
C PHE A 62 -5.05 0.21 2.99
N ILE A 63 -6.30 -0.25 3.16
CA ILE A 63 -7.45 0.66 3.39
C ILE A 63 -7.21 1.48 4.64
N GLU A 64 -6.76 0.84 5.71
CA GLU A 64 -6.44 1.52 6.96
C GLU A 64 -5.32 2.53 6.77
N TYR A 65 -4.26 2.12 6.06
CA TYR A 65 -3.14 3.00 5.77
C TYR A 65 -3.57 4.23 4.96
N ALA A 66 -4.40 4.03 3.94
CA ALA A 66 -4.92 5.12 3.12
C ALA A 66 -5.77 6.07 3.96
N SER A 67 -6.63 5.52 4.80
CA SER A 67 -7.47 6.30 5.69
C SER A 67 -6.64 7.12 6.67
N ASP A 68 -5.60 6.52 7.25
CA ASP A 68 -4.71 7.20 8.19
C ASP A 68 -3.95 8.34 7.52
N ASN A 69 -3.75 8.26 6.20
CA ASN A 69 -3.08 9.29 5.43
C ASN A 69 -4.05 10.21 4.71
N ASN A 70 -5.30 10.21 5.13
CA ASN A 70 -6.35 11.11 4.61
C ASN A 70 -6.60 10.96 3.10
N VAL A 71 -6.39 9.76 2.57
CA VAL A 71 -6.74 9.46 1.19
C VAL A 71 -8.15 8.86 1.18
N PRO A 72 -9.13 9.57 0.59
CA PRO A 72 -10.51 9.10 0.65
C PRO A 72 -10.72 7.86 -0.21
N ILE A 73 -11.33 6.85 0.39
CA ILE A 73 -11.68 5.61 -0.32
C ILE A 73 -12.97 5.83 -1.13
N VAL A 74 -13.72 6.87 -0.76
CA VAL A 74 -14.97 7.20 -1.43
C VAL A 74 -14.78 7.56 -2.92
N ASP A 75 -13.57 7.94 -3.33
CA ASP A 75 -13.25 8.21 -4.72
C ASP A 75 -13.00 6.94 -5.52
N TYR A 76 -13.00 5.80 -4.86
CA TYR A 76 -12.77 4.52 -5.48
C TYR A 76 -14.06 3.99 -6.11
N ASP A 77 -13.93 3.08 -7.09
CA ASP A 77 -15.07 2.44 -7.72
C ASP A 77 -15.89 1.70 -6.65
N GLN A 78 -17.12 2.15 -6.43
CA GLN A 78 -17.97 1.58 -5.39
C GLN A 78 -18.26 0.10 -5.63
N ASP A 79 -18.40 -0.31 -6.89
CA ASP A 79 -18.64 -1.71 -7.21
C ASP A 79 -17.44 -2.56 -6.84
N GLU A 80 -16.24 -2.04 -7.05
CA GLU A 80 -15.02 -2.74 -6.71
C GLU A 80 -14.85 -2.84 -5.19
N ILE A 81 -15.12 -1.75 -4.47
CA ILE A 81 -15.09 -1.76 -3.00
C ILE A 81 -16.11 -2.75 -2.47
N LYS A 82 -17.32 -2.71 -3.00
CA LYS A 82 -18.38 -3.60 -2.59
C LYS A 82 -18.00 -5.07 -2.77
N ARG A 83 -17.40 -5.39 -3.91
CA ARG A 83 -16.95 -6.77 -4.15
C ARG A 83 -15.87 -7.19 -3.16
N GLU A 84 -14.95 -6.30 -2.82
CA GLU A 84 -13.92 -6.58 -1.84
C GLU A 84 -14.53 -6.88 -0.46
N PHE A 85 -15.47 -6.05 -0.03
CA PHE A 85 -16.15 -6.25 1.25
C PHE A 85 -17.01 -7.53 1.25
N GLU A 86 -17.70 -7.81 0.16
CA GLU A 86 -18.49 -9.02 0.05
C GLU A 86 -17.62 -10.25 0.14
N THR A 87 -16.47 -10.26 -0.52
CA THR A 87 -15.54 -11.37 -0.46
C THR A 87 -15.03 -11.58 0.96
N ALA A 88 -14.64 -10.51 1.65
CA ALA A 88 -14.17 -10.59 3.03
C ALA A 88 -15.27 -11.09 3.95
N ASP A 89 -16.48 -10.58 3.77
CA ASP A 89 -17.62 -10.99 4.57
C ASP A 89 -17.96 -12.47 4.35
N ASN A 90 -17.94 -12.92 3.11
CA ASN A 90 -18.20 -14.33 2.79
C ASN A 90 -17.15 -15.24 3.41
N LEU A 91 -15.89 -14.84 3.36
CA LEU A 91 -14.82 -15.61 3.99
C LEU A 91 -15.01 -15.68 5.50
N SER A 92 -15.37 -14.55 6.10
CA SER A 92 -15.62 -14.48 7.54
C SER A 92 -16.77 -15.41 7.94
N LYS A 93 -17.84 -15.41 7.17
CA LYS A 93 -18.98 -16.30 7.42
C LYS A 93 -18.61 -17.77 7.31
N ARG A 94 -17.80 -18.12 6.32
CA ARG A 94 -17.33 -19.49 6.15
C ARG A 94 -16.45 -19.93 7.31
N LEU A 95 -15.60 -19.04 7.79
CA LEU A 95 -14.71 -19.35 8.90
C LEU A 95 -15.46 -19.49 10.23
N LYS A 96 -16.57 -18.81 10.39
CA LYS A 96 -17.37 -18.88 11.60
C LYS A 96 -18.24 -20.13 11.68
N LYS A 97 -18.41 -20.79 10.57
CA LYS A 97 -19.14 -22.05 10.53
C LYS A 97 -18.19 -23.22 10.70
#